data_30184168d2094cf9435e0abacd3af8b3
#
_entry.id   30184168d2094cf9435e0abacd3af8b3
#
_cell.length_a   1.000
_cell.length_b   1.000
_cell.length_c   1.000
_cell.angle_alpha   90.00
_cell.angle_beta   90.00
_cell.angle_gamma   90.00
#
_symmetry.space_group_name_H-M   'P 1'
#
loop_
_entity.id
_entity.type
_entity.pdbx_description
1 polymer ?
#
loop_
_entity_poly.entity_id
_entity_poly.type
_entity_poly.pdbx_seq_one_letter_code
_entity_poly.pdbx_strand_id
1 'polypeptide(L)'
;GCGGAPSAPTPSNDIRVQQALDALNQFRRDKGLTELVYEKELEELTDLLISPFVKEGKPVVDRTKFSSYVDVKEDEIKQALSNKGYPIYETYFTAGLGPEGTDKLKTLKYPTDEVQKQNWLTYMSGGINMAVKNLRCFAMSVRSIGGEDYFIALVVGEKVPH
;
A
#
# COMPACT_ATOMS: atom_id res chain seq x y z
N GLY A 1 -14.72 10.13 3.34
CA GLY A 1 -13.82 9.47 2.41
C GLY A 1 -12.47 10.15 2.32
N CYS A 2 -11.60 9.55 1.56
CA CYS A 2 -10.27 10.05 1.33
C CYS A 2 -10.31 11.49 0.80
N GLY A 3 -9.60 12.38 1.47
CA GLY A 3 -9.45 13.76 1.03
C GLY A 3 -10.60 14.70 1.33
N GLY A 4 -11.71 14.20 1.84
CA GLY A 4 -12.88 15.06 2.02
C GLY A 4 -13.54 14.99 3.37
N ALA A 5 -13.23 14.02 4.18
CA ALA A 5 -13.91 13.83 5.45
C ALA A 5 -13.47 14.88 6.49
N PRO A 6 -14.40 15.45 7.26
CA PRO A 6 -14.06 16.37 8.33
C PRO A 6 -13.29 15.69 9.47
N SER A 7 -13.42 14.38 9.61
CA SER A 7 -12.63 13.60 10.55
C SER A 7 -11.63 12.74 9.78
N ALA A 8 -10.41 12.64 10.26
CA ALA A 8 -9.42 11.78 9.66
C ALA A 8 -9.90 10.31 9.71
N PRO A 9 -9.71 9.54 8.63
CA PRO A 9 -10.00 8.11 8.65
C PRO A 9 -9.23 7.41 9.77
N THR A 10 -9.83 6.41 10.39
CA THR A 10 -9.15 5.63 11.41
C THR A 10 -8.13 4.72 10.75
N PRO A 11 -6.85 4.87 11.05
CA PRO A 11 -5.84 3.97 10.51
C PRO A 11 -6.01 2.55 11.04
N SER A 12 -5.38 1.59 10.36
CA SER A 12 -5.29 0.23 10.86
C SER A 12 -4.67 0.20 12.25
N ASN A 13 -5.09 -0.74 13.09
CA ASN A 13 -4.51 -0.95 14.41
C ASN A 13 -3.09 -1.55 14.36
N ASP A 14 -2.66 -2.04 13.22
CA ASP A 14 -1.32 -2.60 13.07
C ASP A 14 -0.29 -1.48 12.99
N ILE A 15 0.66 -1.48 13.92
CA ILE A 15 1.70 -0.45 14.00
C ILE A 15 2.54 -0.38 12.71
N ARG A 16 2.70 -1.51 12.02
CA ARG A 16 3.48 -1.55 10.78
C ARG A 16 2.80 -0.76 9.66
N VAL A 17 1.47 -0.76 9.64
CA VAL A 17 0.70 0.04 8.67
C VAL A 17 0.90 1.54 8.96
N GLN A 18 0.88 1.92 10.22
CA GLN A 18 1.16 3.31 10.63
C GLN A 18 2.56 3.75 10.21
N GLN A 19 3.54 2.88 10.47
CA GLN A 19 4.94 3.17 10.12
C GLN A 19 5.10 3.32 8.61
N ALA A 20 4.44 2.47 7.82
CA ALA A 20 4.47 2.56 6.37
C ALA A 20 3.87 3.88 5.87
N LEU A 21 2.72 4.25 6.40
CA LEU A 21 2.07 5.51 6.03
C LEU A 21 2.91 6.71 6.42
N ASP A 22 3.47 6.71 7.63
CA ASP A 22 4.33 7.81 8.10
C ASP A 22 5.55 7.98 7.21
N ALA A 23 6.22 6.88 6.87
CA ALA A 23 7.40 6.92 6.02
C ALA A 23 7.08 7.43 4.61
N LEU A 24 5.98 6.95 4.03
CA LEU A 24 5.52 7.41 2.71
C LEU A 24 5.18 8.91 2.76
N ASN A 25 4.54 9.36 3.80
CA ASN A 25 4.17 10.77 3.93
C ASN A 25 5.37 11.68 4.20
N GLN A 26 6.38 11.21 4.92
CA GLN A 26 7.64 11.94 5.05
C GLN A 26 8.29 12.13 3.68
N PHE A 27 8.35 11.07 2.88
CA PHE A 27 8.85 11.14 1.51
C PHE A 27 8.03 12.14 0.67
N ARG A 28 6.71 12.05 0.73
CA ARG A 28 5.84 12.91 -0.07
C ARG A 28 5.97 14.38 0.33
N ARG A 29 6.05 14.69 1.62
CA ARG A 29 6.33 16.06 2.11
C ARG A 29 7.66 16.57 1.59
N ASP A 30 8.69 15.73 1.65
CA ASP A 30 10.04 16.08 1.17
C ASP A 30 10.04 16.43 -0.32
N LYS A 31 9.16 15.82 -1.10
CA LYS A 31 9.00 16.06 -2.54
C LYS A 31 7.94 17.12 -2.87
N GLY A 32 7.35 17.76 -1.89
CA GLY A 32 6.28 18.74 -2.11
C GLY A 32 4.96 18.14 -2.59
N LEU A 33 4.76 16.85 -2.33
CA LEU A 33 3.54 16.13 -2.71
C LEU A 33 2.53 16.13 -1.56
N THR A 34 1.26 16.01 -1.90
CA THR A 34 0.19 15.91 -0.91
C THR A 34 0.32 14.61 -0.10
N GLU A 35 0.13 14.69 1.20
CA GLU A 35 0.16 13.51 2.05
C GLU A 35 -0.96 12.54 1.73
N LEU A 36 -0.66 11.26 1.89
CA LEU A 36 -1.65 10.21 1.75
C LEU A 36 -2.51 10.14 3.03
N VAL A 37 -3.78 9.89 2.84
CA VAL A 37 -4.74 9.70 3.93
C VAL A 37 -5.14 8.22 3.95
N TYR A 38 -5.11 7.61 5.14
CA TYR A 38 -5.53 6.22 5.29
C TYR A 38 -7.03 6.11 5.04
N GLU A 39 -7.43 5.17 4.18
CA GLU A 39 -8.84 4.95 3.86
C GLU A 39 -9.24 3.52 4.18
N LYS A 40 -9.96 3.35 5.27
CA LYS A 40 -10.30 2.02 5.79
C LYS A 40 -11.18 1.20 4.84
N GLU A 41 -12.04 1.84 4.08
CA GLU A 41 -12.89 1.11 3.13
C GLU A 41 -12.09 0.40 2.02
N LEU A 42 -10.84 0.80 1.82
CA LEU A 42 -9.96 0.16 0.84
C LEU A 42 -9.26 -1.09 1.40
N GLU A 43 -9.27 -1.30 2.72
CA GLU A 43 -8.67 -2.48 3.32
C GLU A 43 -9.29 -3.79 2.81
N GLU A 44 -10.56 -3.79 2.48
CA GLU A 44 -11.21 -4.98 1.95
C GLU A 44 -10.57 -5.45 0.64
N LEU A 45 -10.03 -4.52 -0.14
CA LEU A 45 -9.33 -4.84 -1.39
C LEU A 45 -7.94 -5.37 -1.12
N THR A 46 -7.21 -4.78 -0.19
CA THR A 46 -5.89 -5.30 0.20
C THR A 46 -6.02 -6.65 0.90
N ASP A 47 -7.06 -6.84 1.71
CA ASP A 47 -7.35 -8.14 2.32
C ASP A 47 -7.71 -9.20 1.27
N LEU A 48 -8.50 -8.84 0.28
CA LEU A 48 -8.82 -9.73 -0.83
C LEU A 48 -7.56 -10.21 -1.56
N LEU A 49 -6.61 -9.31 -1.77
CA LEU A 49 -5.37 -9.63 -2.48
C LEU A 49 -4.38 -10.44 -1.64
N ILE A 50 -4.30 -10.19 -0.33
CA ILE A 50 -3.31 -10.88 0.50
C ILE A 50 -3.77 -12.26 0.96
N SER A 51 -5.08 -12.45 1.14
CA SER A 51 -5.62 -13.65 1.77
C SER A 51 -5.20 -14.96 1.12
N PRO A 52 -5.17 -15.10 -0.22
CA PRO A 52 -4.76 -16.37 -0.84
C PRO A 52 -3.30 -16.75 -0.54
N PHE A 53 -2.45 -15.79 -0.22
CA PHE A 53 -1.03 -16.03 0.01
C PHE A 53 -0.70 -16.37 1.46
N VAL A 54 -1.66 -16.16 2.36
CA VAL A 54 -1.50 -16.44 3.78
C VAL A 54 -2.50 -17.48 4.27
N LYS A 55 -3.23 -18.08 3.35
CA LYS A 55 -4.22 -19.09 3.66
C LYS A 55 -3.58 -20.29 4.36
N GLU A 56 -4.30 -20.85 5.34
CA GLU A 56 -3.88 -22.03 6.11
C GLU A 56 -2.65 -21.81 6.98
N GLY A 57 -2.22 -20.57 7.19
CA GLY A 57 -1.10 -20.26 8.06
C GLY A 57 0.24 -20.78 7.57
N LYS A 58 0.35 -21.13 6.29
CA LYS A 58 1.59 -21.62 5.69
C LYS A 58 2.28 -20.51 4.92
N PRO A 59 3.60 -20.30 5.13
CA PRO A 59 4.34 -19.34 4.32
C PRO A 59 4.29 -19.72 2.85
N VAL A 60 3.90 -18.78 2.01
CA VAL A 60 3.92 -18.97 0.56
C VAL A 60 4.74 -17.83 -0.02
N VAL A 61 5.84 -18.18 -0.66
CA VAL A 61 6.71 -17.20 -1.29
C VAL A 61 6.83 -17.56 -2.77
N ASP A 62 5.91 -17.12 -3.58
CA ASP A 62 5.98 -17.30 -5.02
C ASP A 62 5.52 -15.99 -5.68
N ARG A 63 6.50 -15.16 -6.03
CA ARG A 63 6.25 -13.87 -6.66
C ARG A 63 5.56 -13.98 -8.01
N THR A 64 5.86 -15.02 -8.76
CA THR A 64 5.22 -15.25 -10.06
C THR A 64 3.74 -15.50 -9.86
N LYS A 65 3.38 -16.33 -8.89
CA LYS A 65 1.98 -16.57 -8.55
C LYS A 65 1.28 -15.30 -8.07
N PHE A 66 1.97 -14.49 -7.26
CA PHE A 66 1.41 -13.22 -6.80
C PHE A 66 1.12 -12.29 -7.98
N SER A 67 2.09 -12.08 -8.86
CA SER A 67 1.92 -11.20 -10.02
C SER A 67 0.78 -11.67 -10.91
N SER A 68 0.72 -12.97 -11.21
CA SER A 68 -0.36 -13.54 -12.02
C SER A 68 -1.72 -13.36 -11.35
N TYR A 69 -1.80 -13.54 -10.04
CA TYR A 69 -3.04 -13.36 -9.30
C TYR A 69 -3.51 -11.91 -9.34
N VAL A 70 -2.60 -10.96 -9.12
CA VAL A 70 -2.93 -9.53 -9.19
C VAL A 70 -3.43 -9.16 -10.58
N ASP A 71 -2.77 -9.66 -11.63
CA ASP A 71 -3.19 -9.41 -13.01
C ASP A 71 -4.62 -9.92 -13.28
N VAL A 72 -4.92 -11.12 -12.79
CA VAL A 72 -6.27 -11.69 -12.93
C VAL A 72 -7.31 -10.89 -12.18
N LYS A 73 -6.94 -10.37 -11.00
CA LYS A 73 -7.85 -9.60 -10.14
C LYS A 73 -7.92 -8.11 -10.48
N GLU A 74 -7.08 -7.63 -11.38
CA GLU A 74 -6.99 -6.21 -11.68
C GLU A 74 -8.34 -5.61 -12.06
N ASP A 75 -9.08 -6.23 -12.97
CA ASP A 75 -10.37 -5.72 -13.42
C ASP A 75 -11.40 -5.71 -12.30
N GLU A 76 -11.40 -6.74 -11.47
CA GLU A 76 -12.29 -6.82 -10.29
C GLU A 76 -12.00 -5.69 -9.31
N ILE A 77 -10.72 -5.44 -9.02
CA ILE A 77 -10.30 -4.38 -8.11
C ILE A 77 -10.65 -3.00 -8.70
N LYS A 78 -10.39 -2.79 -9.97
CA LYS A 78 -10.74 -1.54 -10.65
C LYS A 78 -12.25 -1.30 -10.64
N GLN A 79 -13.04 -2.33 -10.86
CA GLN A 79 -14.49 -2.22 -10.79
C GLN A 79 -14.96 -1.86 -9.37
N ALA A 80 -14.39 -2.50 -8.36
CA ALA A 80 -14.70 -2.20 -6.97
C ALA A 80 -14.33 -0.75 -6.59
N LEU A 81 -13.17 -0.28 -7.05
CA LEU A 81 -12.75 1.11 -6.85
C LEU A 81 -13.69 2.09 -7.55
N SER A 82 -14.05 1.81 -8.78
CA SER A 82 -14.99 2.65 -9.53
C SER A 82 -16.34 2.71 -8.83
N ASN A 83 -16.84 1.60 -8.33
CA ASN A 83 -18.11 1.55 -7.59
C ASN A 83 -18.05 2.37 -6.29
N LYS A 84 -16.88 2.50 -5.71
CA LYS A 84 -16.66 3.32 -4.51
C LYS A 84 -16.38 4.79 -4.84
N GLY A 85 -16.23 5.14 -6.13
CA GLY A 85 -15.98 6.50 -6.57
C GLY A 85 -14.51 6.89 -6.72
N TYR A 86 -13.60 5.92 -6.76
CA TYR A 86 -12.17 6.19 -6.94
C TYR A 86 -11.76 6.12 -8.41
N PRO A 87 -10.73 6.89 -8.83
CA PRO A 87 -10.24 6.84 -10.20
C PRO A 87 -9.43 5.57 -10.45
N ILE A 88 -9.79 4.82 -11.49
CA ILE A 88 -9.18 3.52 -11.76
C ILE A 88 -7.81 3.64 -12.44
N TYR A 89 -7.51 4.76 -13.07
CA TYR A 89 -6.23 5.00 -13.76
C TYR A 89 -5.13 5.51 -12.82
N GLU A 90 -5.46 5.90 -11.60
CA GLU A 90 -4.51 6.33 -10.58
C GLU A 90 -4.51 5.32 -9.43
N THR A 91 -4.17 4.09 -9.76
CA THR A 91 -4.20 2.97 -8.81
C THR A 91 -2.89 2.20 -8.89
N TYR A 92 -2.23 2.06 -7.76
CA TYR A 92 -0.96 1.34 -7.69
C TYR A 92 -0.96 0.37 -6.52
N PHE A 93 -0.38 -0.80 -6.75
CA PHE A 93 -0.17 -1.81 -5.73
C PHE A 93 1.31 -1.99 -5.47
N THR A 94 1.67 -2.22 -4.23
CA THR A 94 2.99 -2.74 -3.87
C THR A 94 2.81 -3.88 -2.89
N ALA A 95 3.75 -4.80 -2.87
CA ALA A 95 3.69 -5.96 -2.01
C ALA A 95 5.07 -6.37 -1.54
N GLY A 96 5.11 -6.95 -0.34
CA GLY A 96 6.26 -7.66 0.17
C GLY A 96 5.79 -9.00 0.70
N LEU A 97 6.43 -10.07 0.28
CA LEU A 97 6.07 -11.42 0.66
C LEU A 97 7.24 -12.11 1.35
N GLY A 98 6.96 -12.74 2.49
CA GLY A 98 7.94 -13.53 3.22
C GLY A 98 9.14 -12.72 3.73
N PRO A 99 10.37 -13.26 3.61
CA PRO A 99 11.57 -12.59 4.14
C PRO A 99 11.76 -11.18 3.62
N GLU A 100 11.46 -10.93 2.35
CA GLU A 100 11.56 -9.61 1.76
C GLU A 100 10.54 -8.64 2.37
N GLY A 101 9.31 -9.11 2.58
CA GLY A 101 8.29 -8.31 3.27
C GLY A 101 8.73 -7.97 4.68
N THR A 102 9.27 -8.94 5.40
CA THR A 102 9.80 -8.77 6.75
C THR A 102 10.90 -7.71 6.77
N ASP A 103 11.88 -7.82 5.87
CA ASP A 103 12.99 -6.86 5.80
C ASP A 103 12.48 -5.45 5.49
N LYS A 104 11.56 -5.32 4.53
CA LYS A 104 10.97 -4.03 4.20
C LYS A 104 10.27 -3.41 5.40
N LEU A 105 9.45 -4.17 6.10
CA LEU A 105 8.69 -3.65 7.24
C LEU A 105 9.59 -3.32 8.43
N LYS A 106 10.69 -4.07 8.65
CA LYS A 106 11.65 -3.78 9.71
C LYS A 106 12.44 -2.49 9.48
N THR A 107 12.64 -2.13 8.22
CA THR A 107 13.45 -0.96 7.85
C THR A 107 12.61 0.26 7.48
N LEU A 108 11.36 0.28 7.90
CA LEU A 108 10.42 1.35 7.57
C LEU A 108 10.75 2.67 8.26
N LYS A 109 11.80 3.33 7.75
CA LYS A 109 12.12 4.71 8.12
C LYS A 109 12.54 5.46 6.88
N TYR A 110 11.98 6.63 6.69
CA TYR A 110 12.45 7.50 5.62
C TYR A 110 13.82 8.05 6.01
N PRO A 111 14.86 7.86 5.18
CA PRO A 111 16.22 8.26 5.54
C PRO A 111 16.40 9.78 5.65
N THR A 112 17.42 10.21 6.37
CA THR A 112 17.86 11.60 6.41
C THR A 112 18.98 11.91 5.42
N ASP A 113 19.70 10.89 4.98
CA ASP A 113 20.80 11.01 4.02
C ASP A 113 20.25 11.07 2.59
N GLU A 114 20.72 12.05 1.81
CA GLU A 114 20.21 12.29 0.44
C GLU A 114 20.40 11.11 -0.50
N VAL A 115 21.54 10.41 -0.38
CA VAL A 115 21.80 9.24 -1.23
C VAL A 115 20.86 8.11 -0.89
N GLN A 116 20.61 7.88 0.39
CA GLN A 116 19.71 6.84 0.85
C GLN A 116 18.26 7.16 0.51
N LYS A 117 17.87 8.44 0.53
CA LYS A 117 16.51 8.85 0.12
C LYS A 117 16.21 8.44 -1.31
N GLN A 118 17.16 8.55 -2.22
CA GLN A 118 16.96 8.16 -3.62
C GLN A 118 16.72 6.65 -3.76
N ASN A 119 17.37 5.86 -2.93
CA ASN A 119 17.24 4.40 -2.98
C ASN A 119 16.02 3.89 -2.21
N TRP A 120 15.59 4.66 -1.21
CA TRP A 120 14.50 4.25 -0.33
C TRP A 120 13.20 3.98 -1.08
N LEU A 121 12.80 4.88 -1.96
CA LEU A 121 11.55 4.73 -2.71
C LEU A 121 11.55 3.46 -3.57
N THR A 122 12.65 3.20 -4.25
CA THR A 122 12.79 1.99 -5.06
C THR A 122 12.69 0.73 -4.21
N TYR A 123 13.33 0.76 -3.04
CA TYR A 123 13.31 -0.38 -2.12
C TYR A 123 11.93 -0.63 -1.51
N MET A 124 11.27 0.45 -1.06
CA MET A 124 10.07 0.32 -0.23
C MET A 124 8.76 0.23 -1.02
N SER A 125 8.66 0.90 -2.14
CA SER A 125 7.34 1.16 -2.73
C SER A 125 7.20 0.76 -4.21
N GLY A 126 8.13 0.00 -4.73
CA GLY A 126 8.08 -0.33 -6.16
C GLY A 126 8.39 0.85 -7.05
N GLY A 127 9.09 1.83 -6.52
CA GLY A 127 9.66 2.92 -7.30
C GLY A 127 8.77 4.15 -7.44
N ILE A 128 8.82 4.74 -8.60
CA ILE A 128 8.25 6.05 -8.89
C ILE A 128 6.74 6.14 -8.70
N ASN A 129 6.03 5.01 -8.69
CA ASN A 129 4.57 5.00 -8.61
C ASN A 129 4.06 5.71 -7.35
N MET A 130 4.78 5.62 -6.23
CA MET A 130 4.38 6.28 -5.00
C MET A 130 4.67 7.77 -4.97
N ALA A 131 5.39 8.28 -5.98
CA ALA A 131 5.69 9.71 -6.15
C ALA A 131 4.68 10.43 -7.04
N VAL A 132 3.67 9.75 -7.56
CA VAL A 132 2.69 10.36 -8.46
C VAL A 132 1.88 11.42 -7.72
N LYS A 133 1.75 12.59 -8.33
CA LYS A 133 1.10 13.77 -7.74
C LYS A 133 -0.32 13.52 -7.26
N ASN A 134 -1.10 12.82 -8.07
CA ASN A 134 -2.55 12.71 -7.87
C ASN A 134 -2.96 11.60 -6.90
N LEU A 135 -2.00 10.90 -6.30
CA LEU A 135 -2.32 9.91 -5.29
C LEU A 135 -2.73 10.58 -3.98
N ARG A 136 -3.71 10.02 -3.31
CA ARG A 136 -4.25 10.58 -2.08
C ARG A 136 -4.60 9.55 -1.02
N CYS A 137 -5.11 8.39 -1.41
CA CYS A 137 -5.70 7.42 -0.50
C CYS A 137 -4.81 6.19 -0.37
N PHE A 138 -4.66 5.71 0.84
CA PHE A 138 -3.77 4.59 1.16
C PHE A 138 -4.52 3.56 2.01
N ALA A 139 -4.29 2.29 1.72
CA ALA A 139 -4.67 1.19 2.59
C ALA A 139 -3.60 0.11 2.53
N MET A 140 -3.52 -0.71 3.56
CA MET A 140 -2.51 -1.75 3.63
C MET A 140 -3.01 -2.88 4.52
N SER A 141 -2.77 -4.10 4.08
CA SER A 141 -2.98 -5.30 4.88
C SER A 141 -1.65 -5.96 5.16
N VAL A 142 -1.45 -6.37 6.41
CA VAL A 142 -0.24 -7.07 6.86
C VAL A 142 -0.66 -8.35 7.55
N ARG A 143 0.05 -9.43 7.27
CA ARG A 143 -0.10 -10.72 7.93
C ARG A 143 1.27 -11.28 8.30
N SER A 144 1.38 -11.88 9.48
CA SER A 144 2.62 -12.51 9.93
C SER A 144 2.42 -14.01 10.05
N ILE A 145 3.27 -14.79 9.40
CA ILE A 145 3.19 -16.24 9.39
C ILE A 145 4.60 -16.81 9.52
N GLY A 146 4.82 -17.61 10.56
CA GLY A 146 6.10 -18.27 10.76
C GLY A 146 7.28 -17.32 10.92
N GLY A 147 7.05 -16.14 11.50
CA GLY A 147 8.07 -15.12 11.68
C GLY A 147 8.33 -14.24 10.46
N GLU A 148 7.62 -14.49 9.36
CA GLU A 148 7.75 -13.71 8.14
C GLU A 148 6.52 -12.81 7.93
N ASP A 149 6.76 -11.63 7.40
CA ASP A 149 5.69 -10.68 7.13
C ASP A 149 5.31 -10.67 5.65
N TYR A 150 4.01 -10.56 5.44
CA TYR A 150 3.40 -10.43 4.12
C TYR A 150 2.57 -9.17 4.12
N PHE A 151 2.72 -8.33 3.11
CA PHE A 151 1.89 -7.15 3.02
C PHE A 151 1.50 -6.82 1.59
N ILE A 152 0.37 -6.16 1.46
CA ILE A 152 -0.08 -5.54 0.21
C ILE A 152 -0.52 -4.13 0.57
N ALA A 153 -0.01 -3.15 -0.16
CA ALA A 153 -0.41 -1.77 -0.04
C ALA A 153 -1.07 -1.30 -1.34
N LEU A 154 -2.12 -0.53 -1.19
CA LEU A 154 -2.88 0.07 -2.27
C LEU A 154 -2.84 1.58 -2.12
N VAL A 155 -2.48 2.27 -3.19
CA VAL A 155 -2.52 3.73 -3.26
C VAL A 155 -3.36 4.13 -4.45
N VAL A 156 -4.33 5.01 -4.22
CA VAL A 156 -5.24 5.48 -5.27
C VAL A 156 -5.39 6.99 -5.21
N GLY A 157 -5.89 7.57 -6.30
CA GLY A 157 -6.26 8.97 -6.33
C GLY A 157 -7.46 9.29 -5.45
N GLU A 158 -7.73 10.56 -5.29
CA GLU A 158 -8.86 11.05 -4.50
C GLU A 158 -10.19 10.62 -5.12
N LYS A 159 -11.19 10.34 -4.28
CA LYS A 159 -12.55 10.06 -4.74
C LYS A 159 -13.04 11.15 -5.67
N VAL A 160 -13.65 10.73 -6.77
CA VAL A 160 -14.26 11.66 -7.71
C VAL A 160 -15.57 12.17 -7.13
N PRO A 161 -15.82 13.49 -7.09
CA PRO A 161 -17.09 14.02 -6.63
C PRO A 161 -18.24 13.57 -7.53
N HIS A 162 -19.37 13.31 -6.92
CA HIS A 162 -20.60 13.01 -7.64
C HIS A 162 -21.39 14.26 -7.96
#